data_40bd93a9172581845e2ef40c537feae1
#
_entry.id   40bd93a9172581845e2ef40c537feae1
#
_cell.length_a   1.000
_cell.length_b   1.000
_cell.length_c   1.000
_cell.angle_alpha   90.00
_cell.angle_beta   90.00
_cell.angle_gamma   90.00
#
_symmetry.space_group_name_H-M   'P 1'
#
loop_
_entity.id
_entity.type
_entity.pdbx_description
1 polymer ?
#
loop_
_entity_poly.entity_id
_entity_poly.type
_entity_poly.pdbx_seq_one_letter_code
_entity_poly.pdbx_strand_id
1 'polypeptide(L)'
;MFGLLNLFSKTHPSFPFEFNDGGREKAGFKGGAGDCVVRSIAIATNLPYIKVYEDLRLANESYAQSRNDRLAKRLNAKGSSPHNGNHRNVFHDYILAQGFTWVPTMKIGAGCQVHLRASELPTGVLIVKVSKHLTAIINGVIQDTHDPSRGGSRCVYGYYIKK
;
A
#
# COMPACT_ATOMS: atom_id res chain seq x y z
N MET A 1 -1.75 14.54 -50.68
CA MET A 1 -0.68 13.92 -49.89
C MET A 1 -0.99 14.20 -48.39
N PHE A 2 -1.74 13.31 -47.76
CA PHE A 2 -2.17 13.49 -46.37
C PHE A 2 -1.13 12.79 -45.47
N GLY A 3 -0.41 13.61 -44.70
CA GLY A 3 0.53 13.11 -43.70
C GLY A 3 -0.21 12.44 -42.56
N LEU A 4 -0.01 11.15 -42.36
CA LEU A 4 -0.38 10.41 -41.18
C LEU A 4 0.42 10.93 -39.97
N LEU A 5 -0.21 11.74 -39.14
CA LEU A 5 0.28 12.05 -37.81
C LEU A 5 0.27 10.75 -37.00
N ASN A 6 1.44 10.12 -36.86
CA ASN A 6 1.68 9.05 -35.93
C ASN A 6 1.55 9.61 -34.50
N LEU A 7 0.36 9.51 -33.97
CA LEU A 7 0.14 9.63 -32.52
C LEU A 7 0.73 8.39 -31.84
N PHE A 8 2.05 8.38 -31.65
CA PHE A 8 2.67 7.48 -30.70
C PHE A 8 2.20 7.90 -29.29
N SER A 9 1.10 7.30 -28.87
CA SER A 9 0.79 7.23 -27.45
C SER A 9 2.01 6.61 -26.79
N LYS A 10 2.75 7.40 -25.99
CA LYS A 10 3.81 6.89 -25.12
C LYS A 10 3.14 6.01 -24.09
N THR A 11 2.95 4.75 -24.39
CA THR A 11 2.56 3.74 -23.42
C THR A 11 3.71 3.61 -22.43
N HIS A 12 3.57 4.25 -21.29
CA HIS A 12 4.49 4.02 -20.19
C HIS A 12 4.24 2.59 -19.68
N PRO A 13 5.24 1.71 -19.68
CA PRO A 13 5.04 0.34 -19.22
C PRO A 13 4.63 0.35 -17.75
N SER A 14 3.43 -0.14 -17.47
CA SER A 14 3.00 -0.45 -16.12
C SER A 14 3.82 -1.63 -15.58
N PHE A 15 3.84 -1.80 -14.25
CA PHE A 15 4.38 -3.02 -13.69
C PHE A 15 3.56 -4.24 -14.13
N PRO A 16 4.19 -5.41 -14.34
CA PRO A 16 3.48 -6.68 -14.34
C PRO A 16 2.67 -6.83 -13.05
N PHE A 17 1.55 -7.53 -13.12
CA PHE A 17 0.66 -7.77 -11.99
C PHE A 17 0.52 -9.27 -11.74
N GLU A 18 0.56 -9.65 -10.47
CA GLU A 18 0.30 -11.00 -9.99
C GLU A 18 -0.70 -10.93 -8.83
N PHE A 19 -1.74 -11.77 -8.88
CA PHE A 19 -2.69 -11.87 -7.79
C PHE A 19 -2.03 -12.44 -6.54
N ASN A 20 -2.14 -11.69 -5.43
CA ASN A 20 -1.66 -12.12 -4.12
C ASN A 20 -2.51 -11.45 -3.03
N ASP A 21 -3.17 -12.24 -2.21
CA ASP A 21 -3.95 -11.75 -1.07
C ASP A 21 -3.17 -11.70 0.25
N GLY A 22 -1.86 -11.97 0.21
CA GLY A 22 -1.00 -12.00 1.38
C GLY A 22 -1.27 -13.14 2.36
N GLY A 23 -2.05 -14.14 1.95
CA GLY A 23 -2.46 -15.26 2.78
C GLY A 23 -3.78 -15.03 3.53
N ARG A 24 -4.55 -14.03 3.15
CA ARG A 24 -5.82 -13.66 3.79
C ARG A 24 -6.85 -14.80 3.76
N GLU A 25 -7.07 -15.42 2.60
CA GLU A 25 -8.01 -16.54 2.46
C GLU A 25 -7.57 -17.74 3.29
N LYS A 26 -6.28 -18.07 3.27
CA LYS A 26 -5.68 -19.14 4.08
C LYS A 26 -5.83 -18.89 5.58
N ALA A 27 -5.85 -17.64 6.01
CA ALA A 27 -6.12 -17.24 7.39
C ALA A 27 -7.61 -17.32 7.77
N GLY A 28 -8.50 -17.69 6.85
CA GLY A 28 -9.93 -17.89 7.10
C GLY A 28 -10.81 -16.67 6.88
N PHE A 29 -10.25 -15.56 6.36
CA PHE A 29 -11.02 -14.34 6.09
C PHE A 29 -11.63 -14.37 4.69
N LYS A 30 -12.94 -14.17 4.61
CA LYS A 30 -13.71 -14.17 3.36
C LYS A 30 -14.31 -12.78 3.08
N GLY A 31 -14.75 -12.56 1.84
CA GLY A 31 -15.40 -11.33 1.40
C GLY A 31 -14.43 -10.15 1.22
N GLY A 32 -14.97 -8.98 0.88
CA GLY A 32 -14.23 -7.74 0.74
C GLY A 32 -13.91 -7.12 2.09
N ALA A 33 -12.75 -6.49 2.22
CA ALA A 33 -12.36 -5.76 3.42
C ALA A 33 -11.36 -4.65 3.09
N GLY A 34 -11.32 -3.61 3.92
CA GLY A 34 -10.37 -2.50 3.83
C GLY A 34 -8.98 -2.83 4.38
N ASP A 35 -8.45 -4.01 4.08
CA ASP A 35 -7.24 -4.57 4.68
C ASP A 35 -6.00 -4.53 3.77
N CYS A 36 -5.99 -3.65 2.79
CA CYS A 36 -4.84 -3.50 1.88
C CYS A 36 -3.51 -3.27 2.61
N VAL A 37 -3.53 -2.64 3.79
CA VAL A 37 -2.35 -2.45 4.63
C VAL A 37 -1.83 -3.78 5.15
N VAL A 38 -2.71 -4.62 5.71
CA VAL A 38 -2.32 -5.95 6.22
C VAL A 38 -1.74 -6.81 5.10
N ARG A 39 -2.44 -6.88 3.96
CA ARG A 39 -2.00 -7.67 2.80
C ARG A 39 -0.65 -7.21 2.26
N SER A 40 -0.48 -5.92 2.00
CA SER A 40 0.77 -5.39 1.44
C SER A 40 1.96 -5.58 2.39
N ILE A 41 1.75 -5.45 3.71
CA ILE A 41 2.79 -5.73 4.69
C ILE A 41 3.12 -7.23 4.73
N ALA A 42 2.10 -8.10 4.78
CA ALA A 42 2.33 -9.55 4.80
C ALA A 42 3.12 -10.02 3.57
N ILE A 43 2.77 -9.52 2.38
CA ILE A 43 3.49 -9.81 1.13
C ILE A 43 4.94 -9.32 1.20
N ALA A 44 5.14 -8.06 1.56
CA ALA A 44 6.46 -7.44 1.54
C ALA A 44 7.41 -7.96 2.63
N THR A 45 6.89 -8.42 3.76
CA THR A 45 7.67 -8.95 4.89
C THR A 45 7.76 -10.47 4.88
N ASN A 46 6.95 -11.14 4.10
CA ASN A 46 6.74 -12.59 4.16
C ASN A 46 6.27 -13.10 5.54
N LEU A 47 5.66 -12.22 6.34
CA LEU A 47 5.02 -12.62 7.60
C LEU A 47 3.64 -13.22 7.32
N PRO A 48 3.18 -14.17 8.16
CA PRO A 48 1.81 -14.67 8.07
C PRO A 48 0.80 -13.52 8.17
N TYR A 49 -0.23 -13.56 7.33
CA TYR A 49 -1.30 -12.56 7.33
C TYR A 49 -1.88 -12.33 8.73
N ILE A 50 -2.20 -13.43 9.44
CA ILE A 50 -2.79 -13.36 10.78
C ILE A 50 -1.88 -12.65 11.78
N LYS A 51 -0.57 -12.82 11.67
CA LYS A 51 0.38 -12.13 12.54
C LYS A 51 0.34 -10.62 12.32
N VAL A 52 0.40 -10.18 11.06
CA VAL A 52 0.31 -8.75 10.71
C VAL A 52 -1.04 -8.18 11.14
N TYR A 53 -2.11 -8.93 10.93
CA TYR A 53 -3.46 -8.55 11.36
C TYR A 53 -3.53 -8.31 12.86
N GLU A 54 -3.06 -9.26 13.68
CA GLU A 54 -3.10 -9.14 15.13
C GLU A 54 -2.19 -8.05 15.66
N ASP A 55 -0.98 -7.91 15.11
CA ASP A 55 -0.07 -6.84 15.49
C ASP A 55 -0.69 -5.45 15.24
N LEU A 56 -1.34 -5.25 14.08
CA LEU A 56 -2.01 -3.99 13.77
C LEU A 56 -3.29 -3.78 14.60
N ARG A 57 -4.01 -4.85 14.93
CA ARG A 57 -5.17 -4.77 15.82
C ARG A 57 -4.76 -4.28 17.22
N LEU A 58 -3.69 -4.86 17.77
CA LEU A 58 -3.13 -4.44 19.06
C LEU A 58 -2.57 -3.00 19.00
N ALA A 59 -1.93 -2.63 17.91
CA ALA A 59 -1.45 -1.26 17.71
C ALA A 59 -2.61 -0.25 17.65
N ASN A 60 -3.72 -0.60 17.00
CA ASN A 60 -4.94 0.21 16.98
C ASN A 60 -5.52 0.36 18.39
N GLU A 61 -5.60 -0.72 19.17
CA GLU A 61 -6.07 -0.69 20.57
C GLU A 61 -5.18 0.21 21.43
N SER A 62 -3.87 0.02 21.36
CA SER A 62 -2.91 0.83 22.11
C SER A 62 -3.03 2.32 21.77
N TYR A 63 -3.18 2.64 20.48
CA TYR A 63 -3.39 4.02 20.04
C TYR A 63 -4.69 4.60 20.63
N ALA A 64 -5.78 3.85 20.54
CA ALA A 64 -7.09 4.27 21.03
C ALA A 64 -7.12 4.51 22.55
N GLN A 65 -6.34 3.74 23.31
CA GLN A 65 -6.25 3.86 24.77
C GLN A 65 -5.31 4.97 25.22
N SER A 66 -4.23 5.22 24.47
CA SER A 66 -3.18 6.19 24.84
C SER A 66 -3.42 7.60 24.32
N ARG A 67 -4.38 7.82 23.45
CA ARG A 67 -4.67 9.08 22.79
C ARG A 67 -6.12 9.52 22.95
N ASN A 68 -6.36 10.84 22.81
CA ASN A 68 -7.70 11.42 22.85
C ASN A 68 -7.99 12.30 21.60
N ASP A 69 -7.37 11.95 20.49
CA ASP A 69 -7.59 12.63 19.21
C ASP A 69 -8.77 12.03 18.43
N ARG A 70 -9.03 12.59 17.24
CA ARG A 70 -10.12 12.14 16.37
C ARG A 70 -9.97 10.67 15.96
N LEU A 71 -8.73 10.19 15.74
CA LEU A 71 -8.48 8.81 15.37
C LEU A 71 -8.77 7.86 16.54
N ALA A 72 -8.29 8.19 17.75
CA ALA A 72 -8.56 7.39 18.94
C ALA A 72 -10.07 7.26 19.20
N LYS A 73 -10.82 8.35 19.09
CA LYS A 73 -12.29 8.35 19.21
C LYS A 73 -12.96 7.44 18.17
N ARG A 74 -12.47 7.48 16.91
CA ARG A 74 -12.96 6.62 15.83
C ARG A 74 -12.68 5.15 16.08
N LEU A 75 -11.48 4.80 16.52
CA LEU A 75 -11.11 3.43 16.86
C LEU A 75 -11.94 2.89 18.02
N ASN A 76 -12.16 3.69 19.06
CA ASN A 76 -13.03 3.31 20.17
C ASN A 76 -14.49 3.10 19.73
N ALA A 77 -14.98 3.89 18.77
CA ALA A 77 -16.37 3.76 18.29
C ALA A 77 -16.57 2.60 17.30
N LYS A 78 -15.61 2.35 16.41
CA LYS A 78 -15.71 1.36 15.32
C LYS A 78 -15.01 0.03 15.60
N GLY A 79 -14.21 -0.05 16.66
CA GLY A 79 -13.36 -1.20 16.97
C GLY A 79 -12.00 -1.14 16.30
N SER A 80 -11.10 -1.97 16.81
CA SER A 80 -9.66 -1.98 16.46
C SER A 80 -9.32 -2.91 15.28
N SER A 81 -10.32 -3.55 14.67
CA SER A 81 -10.08 -4.45 13.53
C SER A 81 -9.39 -3.75 12.36
N PRO A 82 -8.26 -4.25 11.88
CA PRO A 82 -7.61 -3.75 10.67
C PRO A 82 -8.47 -3.80 9.40
N HIS A 83 -9.54 -4.60 9.38
CA HIS A 83 -10.51 -4.65 8.28
C HIS A 83 -11.38 -3.39 8.18
N ASN A 84 -11.48 -2.61 9.24
CA ASN A 84 -12.17 -1.31 9.24
C ASN A 84 -11.31 -0.18 8.63
N GLY A 85 -10.17 -0.52 8.05
CA GLY A 85 -9.16 0.39 7.54
C GLY A 85 -8.04 0.65 8.56
N ASN A 86 -6.88 0.99 8.04
CA ASN A 86 -5.70 1.28 8.85
C ASN A 86 -5.25 2.72 8.61
N HIS A 87 -4.78 3.37 9.66
CA HIS A 87 -4.33 4.74 9.61
C HIS A 87 -2.80 4.81 9.64
N ARG A 88 -2.26 5.77 8.88
CA ARG A 88 -0.80 5.97 8.80
C ARG A 88 -0.15 6.14 10.17
N ASN A 89 -0.80 6.82 11.10
CA ASN A 89 -0.32 7.01 12.46
C ASN A 89 -0.09 5.69 13.24
N VAL A 90 -0.66 4.60 12.77
CA VAL A 90 -0.50 3.26 13.35
C VAL A 90 0.46 2.42 12.51
N PHE A 91 0.18 2.25 11.22
CA PHE A 91 0.97 1.31 10.41
C PHE A 91 2.35 1.82 10.01
N HIS A 92 2.59 3.14 10.03
CA HIS A 92 3.88 3.71 9.64
C HIS A 92 5.03 3.16 10.50
N ASP A 93 4.89 3.29 11.81
CA ASP A 93 5.93 2.82 12.75
C ASP A 93 6.07 1.29 12.70
N TYR A 94 4.97 0.57 12.50
CA TYR A 94 5.02 -0.88 12.34
C TYR A 94 5.85 -1.28 11.11
N ILE A 95 5.66 -0.63 9.96
CA ILE A 95 6.44 -0.90 8.74
C ILE A 95 7.92 -0.55 8.95
N LEU A 96 8.22 0.59 9.59
CA LEU A 96 9.60 0.96 9.90
C LEU A 96 10.29 -0.08 10.81
N ALA A 97 9.56 -0.61 11.80
CA ALA A 97 10.06 -1.65 12.69
C ALA A 97 10.38 -2.98 11.95
N GLN A 98 9.79 -3.21 10.77
CA GLN A 98 10.13 -4.34 9.91
C GLN A 98 11.40 -4.11 9.04
N GLY A 99 12.11 -3.01 9.26
CA GLY A 99 13.36 -2.70 8.55
C GLY A 99 13.18 -1.93 7.24
N PHE A 100 12.02 -1.34 7.02
CA PHE A 100 11.77 -0.48 5.85
C PHE A 100 12.14 0.97 6.15
N THR A 101 12.46 1.70 5.09
CA THR A 101 12.67 3.16 5.11
C THR A 101 11.59 3.82 4.28
N TRP A 102 11.01 4.91 4.78
CA TRP A 102 10.02 5.70 4.05
C TRP A 102 10.69 6.70 3.10
N VAL A 103 10.23 6.73 1.86
CA VAL A 103 10.63 7.70 0.83
C VAL A 103 9.39 8.46 0.36
N PRO A 104 9.23 9.74 0.71
CA PRO A 104 8.15 10.57 0.20
C PRO A 104 8.42 10.94 -1.25
N THR A 105 7.37 10.91 -2.08
CA THR A 105 7.45 11.27 -3.51
C THR A 105 6.51 12.42 -3.88
N MET A 106 5.77 12.95 -2.91
CA MET A 106 4.82 14.03 -3.11
C MET A 106 5.12 15.19 -2.16
N LYS A 107 5.14 16.40 -2.70
CA LYS A 107 5.29 17.65 -1.93
C LYS A 107 3.99 18.45 -2.03
N ILE A 108 3.63 19.13 -0.95
CA ILE A 108 2.46 20.03 -0.93
C ILE A 108 2.64 21.11 -2.01
N GLY A 109 1.63 21.28 -2.87
CA GLY A 109 1.61 22.27 -3.94
C GLY A 109 2.38 21.92 -5.21
N ALA A 110 3.11 20.79 -5.25
CA ALA A 110 3.90 20.38 -6.41
C ALA A 110 3.16 19.46 -7.38
N GLY A 111 1.97 18.98 -7.02
CA GLY A 111 1.22 17.98 -7.80
C GLY A 111 1.86 16.59 -7.75
N CYS A 112 1.43 15.72 -8.66
CA CYS A 112 1.98 14.37 -8.79
C CYS A 112 3.34 14.39 -9.48
N GLN A 113 4.36 13.82 -8.82
CA GLN A 113 5.73 13.76 -9.34
C GLN A 113 6.12 12.33 -9.76
N VAL A 114 5.59 11.32 -9.10
CA VAL A 114 5.90 9.90 -9.32
C VAL A 114 4.62 9.12 -9.53
N HIS A 115 4.63 8.26 -10.54
CA HIS A 115 3.51 7.40 -10.88
C HIS A 115 3.84 5.93 -10.62
N LEU A 116 2.80 5.12 -10.45
CA LEU A 116 2.92 3.67 -10.22
C LEU A 116 3.26 2.96 -11.53
N ARG A 117 4.53 3.11 -11.93
CA ARG A 117 5.11 2.53 -13.15
C ARG A 117 6.57 2.15 -12.96
N ALA A 118 7.03 1.16 -13.72
CA ALA A 118 8.36 0.57 -13.57
C ALA A 118 9.51 1.56 -13.80
N SER A 119 9.34 2.57 -14.66
CA SER A 119 10.36 3.56 -14.95
C SER A 119 10.57 4.61 -13.86
N GLU A 120 9.66 4.71 -12.88
CA GLU A 120 9.68 5.78 -11.87
C GLU A 120 9.89 5.26 -10.43
N LEU A 121 9.88 3.95 -10.22
CA LEU A 121 10.09 3.34 -8.91
C LEU A 121 11.30 2.41 -8.91
N PRO A 122 12.03 2.30 -7.78
CA PRO A 122 13.17 1.40 -7.70
C PRO A 122 12.74 -0.07 -7.71
N THR A 123 13.70 -0.95 -7.99
CA THR A 123 13.54 -2.40 -7.83
C THR A 123 13.70 -2.81 -6.37
N GLY A 124 13.28 -4.02 -6.02
CA GLY A 124 13.38 -4.59 -4.68
C GLY A 124 12.03 -4.85 -4.04
N VAL A 125 11.99 -4.81 -2.73
CA VAL A 125 10.77 -5.02 -1.94
C VAL A 125 10.19 -3.67 -1.53
N LEU A 126 9.02 -3.33 -2.08
CA LEU A 126 8.38 -2.05 -1.84
C LEU A 126 6.96 -2.24 -1.26
N ILE A 127 6.57 -1.31 -0.39
CA ILE A 127 5.16 -1.06 -0.05
C ILE A 127 4.85 0.35 -0.53
N VAL A 128 4.00 0.48 -1.54
CA VAL A 128 3.74 1.75 -2.22
C VAL A 128 2.41 2.33 -1.78
N LYS A 129 2.44 3.60 -1.39
CA LYS A 129 1.24 4.35 -1.00
C LYS A 129 0.70 5.16 -2.17
N VAL A 130 -0.54 4.87 -2.51
CA VAL A 130 -1.36 5.65 -3.45
C VAL A 130 -2.61 6.18 -2.72
N SER A 131 -3.49 6.91 -3.42
CA SER A 131 -4.72 7.42 -2.81
C SER A 131 -5.58 6.28 -2.26
N LYS A 132 -5.85 6.30 -0.96
CA LYS A 132 -6.70 5.34 -0.22
C LYS A 132 -6.27 3.87 -0.35
N HIS A 133 -5.02 3.58 -0.73
CA HIS A 133 -4.55 2.21 -0.93
C HIS A 133 -3.05 2.06 -0.65
N LEU A 134 -2.66 0.87 -0.19
CA LEU A 134 -1.29 0.39 -0.19
C LEU A 134 -1.22 -0.88 -1.05
N THR A 135 -0.12 -1.01 -1.79
CA THR A 135 0.17 -2.18 -2.60
C THR A 135 1.62 -2.62 -2.44
N ALA A 136 1.88 -3.91 -2.58
CA ALA A 136 3.25 -4.43 -2.55
C ALA A 136 3.80 -4.57 -3.98
N ILE A 137 5.08 -4.24 -4.15
CA ILE A 137 5.82 -4.53 -5.37
C ILE A 137 7.05 -5.36 -4.98
N ILE A 138 7.16 -6.54 -5.55
CA ILE A 138 8.27 -7.45 -5.30
C ILE A 138 9.06 -7.62 -6.60
N ASN A 139 10.30 -7.15 -6.61
CA ASN A 139 11.20 -7.25 -7.77
C ASN A 139 10.55 -6.81 -9.10
N GLY A 140 9.83 -5.70 -9.07
CA GLY A 140 9.20 -5.14 -10.26
C GLY A 140 7.86 -5.78 -10.65
N VAL A 141 7.22 -6.53 -9.77
CA VAL A 141 5.88 -7.11 -9.96
C VAL A 141 4.94 -6.59 -8.88
N ILE A 142 3.82 -5.99 -9.27
CA ILE A 142 2.74 -5.65 -8.34
C ILE A 142 2.10 -6.94 -7.84
N GLN A 143 2.05 -7.11 -6.53
CA GLN A 143 1.36 -8.21 -5.86
C GLN A 143 0.23 -7.66 -4.99
N ASP A 144 -0.98 -7.91 -5.43
CA ASP A 144 -2.21 -7.39 -4.81
C ASP A 144 -3.41 -8.24 -5.24
N THR A 145 -4.59 -7.93 -4.73
CA THR A 145 -5.85 -8.57 -5.16
C THR A 145 -6.41 -7.99 -6.47
N HIS A 146 -5.91 -6.84 -6.89
CA HIS A 146 -6.21 -6.18 -8.17
C HIS A 146 -5.06 -5.26 -8.55
N ASP A 147 -4.93 -4.93 -9.83
CA ASP A 147 -3.93 -3.97 -10.29
C ASP A 147 -4.34 -2.53 -9.96
N PRO A 148 -3.66 -1.85 -9.03
CA PRO A 148 -4.00 -0.48 -8.66
C PRO A 148 -3.35 0.58 -9.54
N SER A 149 -2.55 0.22 -10.55
CA SER A 149 -1.69 1.13 -11.30
C SER A 149 -2.44 2.07 -12.25
N ARG A 150 -3.67 1.72 -12.64
CA ARG A 150 -4.44 2.44 -13.67
C ARG A 150 -3.62 2.61 -14.96
N GLY A 151 -3.02 1.52 -15.45
CA GLY A 151 -2.15 1.56 -16.63
C GLY A 151 -0.86 2.36 -16.42
N GLY A 152 -0.37 2.45 -15.18
CA GLY A 152 0.82 3.21 -14.81
C GLY A 152 0.61 4.72 -14.68
N SER A 153 -0.63 5.18 -14.60
CA SER A 153 -0.97 6.61 -14.47
C SER A 153 -1.27 7.04 -13.02
N ARG A 154 -1.41 6.08 -12.09
CA ARG A 154 -1.78 6.40 -10.72
C ARG A 154 -0.65 7.09 -9.96
N CYS A 155 -0.96 8.19 -9.28
CA CYS A 155 0.01 8.94 -8.49
C CYS A 155 0.46 8.18 -7.24
N VAL A 156 1.77 8.17 -7.02
CA VAL A 156 2.41 7.63 -5.82
C VAL A 156 2.69 8.77 -4.84
N TYR A 157 2.26 8.60 -3.60
CA TYR A 157 2.48 9.57 -2.51
C TYR A 157 3.79 9.33 -1.77
N GLY A 158 4.30 8.13 -1.87
CA GLY A 158 5.54 7.68 -1.27
C GLY A 158 5.58 6.17 -1.22
N TYR A 159 6.70 5.63 -0.83
CA TYR A 159 6.88 4.19 -0.68
C TYR A 159 7.81 3.85 0.48
N TYR A 160 7.64 2.66 1.00
CA TYR A 160 8.58 2.03 1.92
C TYR A 160 9.45 1.09 1.12
N ILE A 161 10.75 1.12 1.36
CA ILE A 161 11.72 0.23 0.71
C ILE A 161 12.54 -0.49 1.78
N LYS A 162 12.72 -1.78 1.60
CA LYS A 162 13.64 -2.57 2.43
C LYS A 162 15.03 -2.54 1.79
N LYS A 163 16.00 -2.09 2.54
CA LYS A 163 17.41 -2.13 2.14
C LYS A 163 17.99 -3.52 2.34
#